data_f32b4e28ab422967086e10befd51e4fd
#
_entry.id   f32b4e28ab422967086e10befd51e4fd
#
_cell.length_a   1.000
_cell.length_b   1.000
_cell.length_c   1.000
_cell.angle_alpha   90.00
_cell.angle_beta   90.00
_cell.angle_gamma   90.00
#
_symmetry.space_group_name_H-M   'P 1'
#
loop_
_entity.id
_entity.type
_entity.pdbx_description
1 polymer ?
#
loop_
_entity_poly.entity_id
_entity_poly.type
_entity_poly.pdbx_seq_one_letter_code
_entity_poly.pdbx_strand_id
1 'polypeptide(L)'
;SIVKEVFRKSIHICSSLVPLLLKYAYWPIISLLIFAVVFYSVCEIFRLKGITIPFISKITEIAARKRDENKFVLGPVTLVLGIVMAALLLPLPAATVGIFALAFGDGTASLGGRLFGRVQIPGCHGKTVAGSLTCFFAVFVSCFCYSQNCFISLIIALSAMVIEMLPLNDFDNLIIPGVIGTVFFYISNI
;
A
#
# COMPACT_ATOMS: atom_id res chain seq x y z
N SER A 1 -8.58 -17.18 2.12
CA SER A 1 -8.73 -17.28 3.58
C SER A 1 -8.40 -15.94 4.24
N ILE A 2 -8.98 -15.65 5.40
CA ILE A 2 -8.70 -14.43 6.18
C ILE A 2 -7.21 -14.36 6.55
N VAL A 3 -6.59 -15.49 6.86
CA VAL A 3 -5.17 -15.57 7.22
C VAL A 3 -4.26 -15.03 6.10
N LYS A 4 -4.51 -15.40 4.86
CA LYS A 4 -3.74 -14.88 3.70
C LYS A 4 -3.91 -13.35 3.56
N GLU A 5 -5.11 -12.85 3.81
CA GLU A 5 -5.38 -11.41 3.76
C GLU A 5 -4.64 -10.67 4.88
N VAL A 6 -4.73 -11.17 6.11
CA VAL A 6 -4.03 -10.59 7.26
C VAL A 6 -2.52 -10.57 7.01
N PHE A 7 -1.94 -11.67 6.54
CA PHE A 7 -0.51 -11.73 6.21
C PHE A 7 -0.12 -10.68 5.16
N ARG A 8 -0.87 -10.57 4.06
CA ARG A 8 -0.60 -9.58 3.01
C ARG A 8 -0.70 -8.15 3.55
N LYS A 9 -1.72 -7.87 4.36
CA LYS A 9 -1.95 -6.54 4.92
C LYS A 9 -0.99 -6.19 6.05
N SER A 10 -0.45 -7.18 6.77
CA SER A 10 0.65 -6.92 7.71
C SER A 10 1.91 -6.43 7.00
N ILE A 11 2.23 -6.94 5.81
CA ILE A 11 3.33 -6.42 4.99
C ILE A 11 3.08 -4.95 4.61
N HIS A 12 1.85 -4.59 4.22
CA HIS A 12 1.50 -3.19 3.95
C HIS A 12 1.69 -2.31 5.19
N ILE A 13 1.20 -2.74 6.35
CA ILE A 13 1.35 -1.98 7.60
C ILE A 13 2.83 -1.85 7.98
N CYS A 14 3.64 -2.89 7.82
CA CYS A 14 5.08 -2.82 8.04
C CYS A 14 5.79 -1.79 7.15
N SER A 15 5.25 -1.50 5.96
CA SER A 15 5.82 -0.48 5.09
C SER A 15 5.76 0.94 5.69
N SER A 16 4.93 1.17 6.71
CA SER A 16 4.92 2.44 7.47
C SER A 16 6.22 2.75 8.19
N LEU A 17 7.09 1.76 8.40
CA LEU A 17 8.43 1.95 8.96
C LEU A 17 9.43 2.53 7.94
N VAL A 18 9.15 2.39 6.65
CA VAL A 18 10.08 2.82 5.60
C VAL A 18 10.40 4.32 5.66
N PRO A 19 9.44 5.25 5.85
CA PRO A 19 9.77 6.67 5.99
C PRO A 19 10.73 6.97 7.14
N LEU A 20 10.60 6.25 8.26
CA LEU A 20 11.52 6.39 9.38
C LEU A 20 12.93 5.95 8.99
N LEU A 21 13.06 4.82 8.31
CA LEU A 21 14.34 4.30 7.84
C LEU A 21 14.97 5.24 6.79
N LEU A 22 14.17 5.79 5.88
CA LEU A 22 14.62 6.77 4.88
C LEU A 22 15.18 8.04 5.51
N LYS A 23 14.66 8.47 6.65
CA LYS A 23 15.17 9.62 7.39
C LYS A 23 16.61 9.42 7.86
N TYR A 24 16.99 8.19 8.23
CA TYR A 24 18.33 7.87 8.75
C TYR A 24 19.31 7.43 7.66
N ALA A 25 18.84 6.66 6.67
CA ALA A 25 19.68 6.03 5.67
C ALA A 25 19.01 6.00 4.29
N TYR A 26 18.79 7.16 3.68
CA TYR A 26 17.99 7.32 2.47
C TYR A 26 18.45 6.40 1.33
N TRP A 27 19.68 6.59 0.82
CA TRP A 27 20.18 5.84 -0.32
C TRP A 27 20.37 4.34 -0.05
N PRO A 28 20.89 3.91 1.10
CA PRO A 28 20.94 2.49 1.45
C PRO A 28 19.56 1.82 1.46
N ILE A 29 18.52 2.48 1.99
CA ILE A 29 17.17 1.92 2.03
C ILE A 29 16.56 1.87 0.62
N ILE A 30 16.70 2.91 -0.20
CA ILE A 30 16.25 2.88 -1.59
C ILE A 30 16.93 1.75 -2.36
N SER A 31 18.25 1.60 -2.22
CA SER A 31 19.00 0.53 -2.88
C SER A 31 18.54 -0.87 -2.42
N LEU A 32 18.28 -1.03 -1.12
CA LEU A 32 17.76 -2.28 -0.56
C LEU A 32 16.36 -2.61 -1.10
N LEU A 33 15.48 -1.62 -1.20
CA LEU A 33 14.13 -1.81 -1.73
C LEU A 33 14.16 -2.17 -3.23
N ILE A 34 15.01 -1.51 -4.02
CA ILE A 34 15.19 -1.83 -5.44
C ILE A 34 15.77 -3.25 -5.59
N PHE A 35 16.79 -3.59 -4.80
CA PHE A 35 17.34 -4.94 -4.79
C PHE A 35 16.28 -5.98 -4.44
N ALA A 36 15.48 -5.74 -3.40
CA ALA A 36 14.42 -6.66 -2.96
C ALA A 36 13.37 -6.91 -4.05
N VAL A 37 12.93 -5.85 -4.78
CA VAL A 37 11.94 -6.01 -5.85
C VAL A 37 12.51 -6.73 -7.06
N VAL A 38 13.77 -6.46 -7.43
CA VAL A 38 14.44 -7.16 -8.53
C VAL A 38 14.62 -8.64 -8.17
N PHE A 39 15.13 -8.92 -6.97
CA PHE A 39 15.33 -10.28 -6.49
C PHE A 39 14.01 -11.06 -6.43
N TYR A 40 12.95 -10.47 -5.87
CA TYR A 40 11.62 -11.07 -5.88
C TYR A 40 11.14 -11.37 -7.31
N SER A 41 11.29 -10.42 -8.22
CA SER A 41 10.84 -10.58 -9.61
C SER A 41 11.56 -11.72 -10.33
N VAL A 42 12.86 -11.86 -10.12
CA VAL A 42 13.66 -12.97 -10.66
C VAL A 42 13.18 -14.31 -10.09
N CYS A 43 12.98 -14.39 -8.78
CA CYS A 43 12.47 -15.61 -8.12
C CYS A 43 11.08 -15.99 -8.62
N GLU A 44 10.22 -14.99 -8.86
CA GLU A 44 8.87 -15.20 -9.36
C GLU A 44 8.85 -15.70 -10.81
N ILE A 45 9.77 -15.21 -11.65
CA ILE A 45 9.96 -15.74 -13.01
C ILE A 45 10.43 -17.21 -12.96
N PHE A 46 11.35 -17.56 -12.05
CA PHE A 46 11.77 -18.95 -11.88
C PHE A 46 10.62 -19.84 -11.39
N ARG A 47 9.80 -19.37 -10.46
CA ARG A 47 8.60 -20.08 -10.00
C ARG A 47 7.65 -20.41 -11.16
N LEU A 48 7.41 -19.44 -12.07
CA LEU A 48 6.57 -19.65 -13.25
C LEU A 48 7.17 -20.67 -14.25
N LYS A 49 8.49 -20.84 -14.24
CA LYS A 49 9.19 -21.88 -15.03
C LYS A 49 9.26 -23.23 -14.32
N GLY A 50 8.60 -23.40 -13.17
CA GLY A 50 8.59 -24.64 -12.39
C GLY A 50 9.79 -24.83 -11.45
N ILE A 51 10.68 -23.86 -11.33
CA ILE A 51 11.81 -23.88 -10.39
C ILE A 51 11.38 -23.21 -9.09
N THR A 52 11.22 -23.98 -8.03
CA THR A 52 10.78 -23.44 -6.72
C THR A 52 11.98 -23.08 -5.86
N ILE A 53 12.01 -21.84 -5.36
CA ILE A 53 12.93 -21.39 -4.31
C ILE A 53 12.13 -21.47 -2.99
N PRO A 54 12.42 -22.43 -2.09
CA PRO A 54 11.49 -22.86 -1.05
C PRO A 54 10.94 -21.71 -0.18
N PHE A 55 11.80 -20.77 0.22
CA PHE A 55 11.40 -19.68 1.09
C PHE A 55 10.51 -18.64 0.37
N ILE A 56 10.92 -18.19 -0.82
CA ILE A 56 10.20 -17.17 -1.57
C ILE A 56 8.93 -17.72 -2.18
N SER A 57 8.96 -18.92 -2.74
CA SER A 57 7.77 -19.57 -3.28
C SER A 57 6.68 -19.73 -2.22
N LYS A 58 7.05 -20.03 -0.97
CA LYS A 58 6.09 -20.14 0.15
C LYS A 58 5.49 -18.79 0.52
N ILE A 59 6.30 -17.73 0.57
CA ILE A 59 5.81 -16.36 0.83
C ILE A 59 4.87 -15.93 -0.30
N THR A 60 5.25 -16.13 -1.55
CA THR A 60 4.42 -15.82 -2.72
C THR A 60 3.11 -16.59 -2.70
N GLU A 61 3.11 -17.88 -2.39
CA GLU A 61 1.90 -18.71 -2.31
C GLU A 61 0.93 -18.22 -1.21
N ILE A 62 1.46 -17.75 -0.09
CA ILE A 62 0.65 -17.17 0.98
C ILE A 62 0.11 -15.79 0.56
N ALA A 63 0.92 -14.97 -0.13
CA ALA A 63 0.54 -13.63 -0.56
C ALA A 63 -0.38 -13.64 -1.80
N ALA A 64 -0.32 -14.68 -2.64
CA ALA A 64 -1.08 -14.79 -3.87
C ALA A 64 -2.60 -14.83 -3.62
N ARG A 65 -3.34 -14.08 -4.46
CA ARG A 65 -4.81 -14.14 -4.54
C ARG A 65 -5.23 -15.28 -5.47
N LYS A 66 -6.48 -15.71 -5.40
CA LYS A 66 -7.03 -16.71 -6.34
C LYS A 66 -6.87 -16.31 -7.82
N ARG A 67 -6.94 -15.01 -8.11
CA ARG A 67 -6.75 -14.48 -9.47
C ARG A 67 -5.31 -14.57 -9.99
N ASP A 68 -4.34 -14.75 -9.08
CA ASP A 68 -2.90 -14.80 -9.39
C ASP A 68 -2.42 -16.24 -9.60
N GLU A 69 -3.33 -17.22 -9.57
CA GLU A 69 -3.02 -18.63 -9.77
C GLU A 69 -2.39 -18.83 -11.16
N ASN A 70 -1.20 -19.41 -11.21
CA ASN A 70 -0.35 -19.58 -12.40
C ASN A 70 0.04 -18.28 -13.13
N LYS A 71 -0.07 -17.11 -12.46
CA LYS A 71 0.38 -15.82 -12.98
C LYS A 71 1.45 -15.22 -12.11
N PHE A 72 2.10 -14.18 -12.63
CA PHE A 72 3.05 -13.38 -11.86
C PHE A 72 2.32 -12.60 -10.76
N VAL A 73 2.75 -12.76 -9.51
CA VAL A 73 2.13 -12.08 -8.36
C VAL A 73 2.68 -10.66 -8.26
N LEU A 74 1.90 -9.69 -8.74
CA LEU A 74 2.32 -8.29 -8.86
C LEU A 74 2.29 -7.51 -7.54
N GLY A 75 1.51 -7.93 -6.56
CA GLY A 75 1.29 -7.19 -5.32
C GLY A 75 2.57 -6.71 -4.61
N PRO A 76 3.57 -7.57 -4.33
CA PRO A 76 4.83 -7.14 -3.71
C PRO A 76 5.63 -6.16 -4.58
N VAL A 77 5.60 -6.34 -5.90
CA VAL A 77 6.32 -5.46 -6.84
C VAL A 77 5.72 -4.06 -6.84
N THR A 78 4.39 -3.96 -6.99
CA THR A 78 3.70 -2.66 -7.02
C THR A 78 3.80 -1.94 -5.68
N LEU A 79 3.80 -2.67 -4.55
CA LEU A 79 3.99 -2.10 -3.22
C LEU A 79 5.36 -1.41 -3.10
N VAL A 80 6.43 -2.13 -3.41
CA VAL A 80 7.79 -1.60 -3.28
C VAL A 80 8.03 -0.48 -4.30
N LEU A 81 7.58 -0.65 -5.54
CA LEU A 81 7.71 0.40 -6.57
C LEU A 81 6.94 1.67 -6.18
N GLY A 82 5.74 1.56 -5.62
CA GLY A 82 4.96 2.72 -5.15
C GLY A 82 5.69 3.49 -4.05
N ILE A 83 6.29 2.79 -3.10
CA ILE A 83 7.10 3.39 -2.03
C ILE A 83 8.34 4.08 -2.60
N VAL A 84 9.10 3.39 -3.46
CA VAL A 84 10.32 3.93 -4.08
C VAL A 84 10.00 5.14 -4.94
N MET A 85 8.96 5.07 -5.77
CA MET A 85 8.53 6.22 -6.60
C MET A 85 8.11 7.41 -5.74
N ALA A 86 7.31 7.21 -4.70
CA ALA A 86 6.95 8.30 -3.79
C ALA A 86 8.18 8.92 -3.13
N ALA A 87 9.14 8.08 -2.67
CA ALA A 87 10.36 8.56 -2.03
C ALA A 87 11.27 9.35 -2.99
N LEU A 88 11.37 8.94 -4.26
CA LEU A 88 12.25 9.58 -5.25
C LEU A 88 11.63 10.84 -5.87
N LEU A 89 10.32 10.89 -6.04
CA LEU A 89 9.63 11.96 -6.77
C LEU A 89 9.11 13.08 -5.85
N LEU A 90 8.94 12.80 -4.55
CA LEU A 90 8.34 13.74 -3.61
C LEU A 90 9.33 14.06 -2.47
N PRO A 91 9.22 15.25 -1.88
CA PRO A 91 9.93 15.54 -0.63
C PRO A 91 9.54 14.54 0.46
N LEU A 92 10.48 14.19 1.34
CA LEU A 92 10.29 13.14 2.35
C LEU A 92 9.02 13.30 3.21
N PRO A 93 8.61 14.51 3.64
CA PRO A 93 7.33 14.68 4.35
C PRO A 93 6.12 14.24 3.53
N ALA A 94 6.06 14.60 2.26
CA ALA A 94 4.97 14.23 1.36
C ALA A 94 4.98 12.73 1.04
N ALA A 95 6.14 12.17 0.75
CA ALA A 95 6.32 10.73 0.58
C ALA A 95 5.88 9.96 1.83
N THR A 96 6.19 10.47 3.03
CA THR A 96 5.78 9.86 4.30
C THR A 96 4.26 9.73 4.41
N VAL A 97 3.53 10.83 4.14
CA VAL A 97 2.06 10.83 4.20
C VAL A 97 1.47 9.89 3.13
N GLY A 98 2.03 9.89 1.92
CA GLY A 98 1.62 8.98 0.86
C GLY A 98 1.82 7.50 1.23
N ILE A 99 2.98 7.16 1.81
CA ILE A 99 3.29 5.81 2.28
C ILE A 99 2.40 5.42 3.47
N PHE A 100 2.09 6.34 4.38
CA PHE A 100 1.15 6.09 5.48
C PHE A 100 -0.27 5.84 4.96
N ALA A 101 -0.73 6.60 3.96
CA ALA A 101 -2.02 6.36 3.34
C ALA A 101 -2.11 4.97 2.70
N LEU A 102 -1.04 4.51 2.05
CA LEU A 102 -0.97 3.14 1.53
C LEU A 102 -0.95 2.11 2.67
N ALA A 103 -0.04 2.27 3.64
CA ALA A 103 0.17 1.30 4.71
C ALA A 103 -1.06 1.13 5.60
N PHE A 104 -1.59 2.24 6.09
CA PHE A 104 -2.73 2.23 7.01
C PHE A 104 -4.07 2.24 6.26
N GLY A 105 -4.22 3.04 5.19
CA GLY A 105 -5.45 3.13 4.43
C GLY A 105 -5.80 1.81 3.75
N ASP A 106 -5.04 1.38 2.76
CA ASP A 106 -5.27 0.10 2.07
C ASP A 106 -5.02 -1.11 2.99
N GLY A 107 -4.04 -1.00 3.89
CA GLY A 107 -3.75 -2.03 4.89
C GLY A 107 -4.98 -2.40 5.72
N THR A 108 -5.72 -1.43 6.21
CA THR A 108 -6.87 -1.66 7.09
C THR A 108 -8.21 -1.73 6.36
N ALA A 109 -8.37 -1.04 5.21
CA ALA A 109 -9.61 -1.00 4.44
C ALA A 109 -10.13 -2.39 4.08
N SER A 110 -9.26 -3.26 3.58
CA SER A 110 -9.65 -4.60 3.17
C SER A 110 -9.99 -5.49 4.37
N LEU A 111 -9.37 -5.30 5.53
CA LEU A 111 -9.70 -6.01 6.76
C LEU A 111 -11.04 -5.51 7.32
N GLY A 112 -11.22 -4.18 7.41
CA GLY A 112 -12.48 -3.57 7.84
C GLY A 112 -13.65 -3.96 6.93
N GLY A 113 -13.43 -3.95 5.62
CA GLY A 113 -14.42 -4.39 4.64
C GLY A 113 -14.81 -5.87 4.78
N ARG A 114 -13.86 -6.75 5.12
CA ARG A 114 -14.15 -8.19 5.33
C ARG A 114 -14.82 -8.47 6.67
N LEU A 115 -14.47 -7.74 7.71
CA LEU A 115 -15.01 -7.97 9.06
C LEU A 115 -16.39 -7.34 9.26
N PHE A 116 -16.57 -6.13 8.72
CA PHE A 116 -17.77 -5.31 8.97
C PHE A 116 -18.55 -4.95 7.72
N GLY A 117 -18.06 -5.28 6.51
CA GLY A 117 -18.65 -4.87 5.24
C GLY A 117 -19.90 -5.65 4.89
N ARG A 118 -21.05 -5.11 5.28
CA ARG A 118 -22.38 -5.63 4.89
C ARG A 118 -22.91 -4.97 3.61
N VAL A 119 -22.57 -3.70 3.37
CA VAL A 119 -23.04 -2.91 2.24
C VAL A 119 -21.93 -2.75 1.24
N GLN A 120 -22.12 -3.27 0.02
CA GLN A 120 -21.21 -3.09 -1.10
C GLN A 120 -21.47 -1.77 -1.81
N ILE A 121 -20.41 -1.12 -2.30
CA ILE A 121 -20.52 0.11 -3.07
C ILE A 121 -20.82 -0.27 -4.53
N PRO A 122 -21.93 0.18 -5.13
CA PRO A 122 -22.25 -0.10 -6.53
C PRO A 122 -21.14 0.37 -7.47
N GLY A 123 -20.75 -0.46 -8.44
CA GLY A 123 -19.70 -0.12 -9.42
C GLY A 123 -18.25 -0.26 -8.93
N CYS A 124 -17.99 -0.53 -7.64
CA CYS A 124 -16.64 -0.58 -7.07
C CYS A 124 -16.09 -2.00 -6.83
N HIS A 125 -16.51 -3.00 -7.62
CA HIS A 125 -15.96 -4.37 -7.67
C HIS A 125 -15.75 -5.02 -6.28
N GLY A 126 -16.80 -5.01 -5.44
CA GLY A 126 -16.80 -5.66 -4.13
C GLY A 126 -16.17 -4.85 -3.00
N LYS A 127 -15.87 -3.58 -3.23
CA LYS A 127 -15.52 -2.64 -2.16
C LYS A 127 -16.76 -2.37 -1.28
N THR A 128 -16.55 -2.13 0.00
CA THR A 128 -17.63 -1.96 0.98
C THR A 128 -17.54 -0.61 1.67
N VAL A 129 -18.69 -0.08 2.07
CA VAL A 129 -18.76 1.17 2.84
C VAL A 129 -17.90 1.08 4.12
N ALA A 130 -17.96 -0.05 4.84
CA ALA A 130 -17.16 -0.26 6.03
C ALA A 130 -15.64 -0.22 5.74
N GLY A 131 -15.21 -0.80 4.61
CA GLY A 131 -13.81 -0.74 4.17
C GLY A 131 -13.36 0.69 3.90
N SER A 132 -14.14 1.46 3.13
CA SER A 132 -13.82 2.84 2.81
C SER A 132 -13.82 3.75 4.04
N LEU A 133 -14.74 3.56 4.98
CA LEU A 133 -14.74 4.27 6.26
C LEU A 133 -13.49 3.90 7.10
N THR A 134 -13.11 2.63 7.12
CA THR A 134 -11.89 2.19 7.83
C THR A 134 -10.66 2.85 7.21
N CYS A 135 -10.58 2.92 5.87
CA CYS A 135 -9.53 3.66 5.17
C CYS A 135 -9.49 5.12 5.60
N PHE A 136 -10.64 5.80 5.55
CA PHE A 136 -10.76 7.21 5.95
C PHE A 136 -10.22 7.44 7.36
N PHE A 137 -10.70 6.70 8.35
CA PHE A 137 -10.27 6.90 9.75
C PHE A 137 -8.79 6.58 9.95
N ALA A 138 -8.28 5.50 9.33
CA ALA A 138 -6.88 5.12 9.46
C ALA A 138 -5.94 6.19 8.85
N VAL A 139 -6.29 6.71 7.67
CA VAL A 139 -5.50 7.77 7.02
C VAL A 139 -5.64 9.09 7.77
N PHE A 140 -6.84 9.43 8.24
CA PHE A 140 -7.05 10.64 9.05
C PHE A 140 -6.16 10.64 10.29
N VAL A 141 -6.21 9.57 11.08
CA VAL A 141 -5.42 9.45 12.31
C VAL A 141 -3.92 9.50 12.00
N SER A 142 -3.45 8.73 11.03
CA SER A 142 -2.01 8.68 10.69
C SER A 142 -1.49 10.03 10.16
N CYS A 143 -2.27 10.69 9.30
CA CYS A 143 -1.93 12.02 8.79
C CYS A 143 -2.00 13.09 9.88
N PHE A 144 -2.99 13.04 10.77
CA PHE A 144 -3.12 13.96 11.88
C PHE A 144 -1.97 13.81 12.90
N CYS A 145 -1.61 12.58 13.24
CA CYS A 145 -0.44 12.33 14.09
C CYS A 145 0.85 12.89 13.50
N TYR A 146 0.97 12.89 12.17
CA TYR A 146 2.15 13.38 11.48
C TYR A 146 2.15 14.91 11.29
N SER A 147 1.06 15.48 10.76
CA SER A 147 0.96 16.89 10.36
C SER A 147 0.48 17.83 11.44
N GLN A 148 -0.17 17.30 12.50
CA GLN A 148 -0.84 18.05 13.57
C GLN A 148 -1.89 19.07 13.04
N ASN A 149 -2.35 18.89 11.80
CA ASN A 149 -3.31 19.75 11.14
C ASN A 149 -4.57 18.97 10.77
N CYS A 150 -5.68 19.29 11.43
CA CYS A 150 -6.97 18.61 11.26
C CYS A 150 -7.53 18.79 9.83
N PHE A 151 -7.41 20.01 9.27
CA PHE A 151 -7.96 20.33 7.96
C PHE A 151 -7.22 19.59 6.83
N ILE A 152 -5.88 19.61 6.88
CA ILE A 152 -5.05 18.84 5.93
C ILE A 152 -5.38 17.35 6.04
N SER A 153 -5.44 16.82 7.26
CA SER A 153 -5.72 15.42 7.50
C SER A 153 -7.09 14.97 6.98
N LEU A 154 -8.08 15.86 7.09
CA LEU A 154 -9.42 15.60 6.55
C LEU A 154 -9.41 15.47 5.02
N ILE A 155 -8.74 16.42 4.34
CA ILE A 155 -8.66 16.39 2.86
C ILE A 155 -7.88 15.15 2.40
N ILE A 156 -6.76 14.83 3.04
CA ILE A 156 -5.95 13.66 2.73
C ILE A 156 -6.74 12.37 2.92
N ALA A 157 -7.47 12.24 4.04
CA ALA A 157 -8.28 11.06 4.33
C ALA A 157 -9.44 10.90 3.33
N LEU A 158 -10.12 11.99 2.96
CA LEU A 158 -11.17 11.95 1.93
C LEU A 158 -10.59 11.55 0.56
N SER A 159 -9.44 12.12 0.17
CA SER A 159 -8.77 11.78 -1.08
C SER A 159 -8.37 10.30 -1.13
N ALA A 160 -7.79 9.78 -0.05
CA ALA A 160 -7.39 8.39 0.06
C ALA A 160 -8.60 7.44 0.00
N MET A 161 -9.69 7.78 0.68
CA MET A 161 -10.95 7.03 0.64
C MET A 161 -11.50 6.94 -0.78
N VAL A 162 -11.52 8.05 -1.53
CA VAL A 162 -12.01 8.08 -2.93
C VAL A 162 -11.13 7.21 -3.83
N ILE A 163 -9.81 7.28 -3.71
CA ILE A 163 -8.90 6.46 -4.51
C ILE A 163 -9.04 4.97 -4.15
N GLU A 164 -9.19 4.65 -2.86
CA GLU A 164 -9.39 3.28 -2.39
C GLU A 164 -10.65 2.65 -2.99
N MET A 165 -11.73 3.43 -3.20
CA MET A 165 -12.97 2.94 -3.81
C MET A 165 -12.80 2.54 -5.29
N LEU A 166 -11.79 3.05 -5.99
CA LEU A 166 -11.55 2.73 -7.40
C LEU A 166 -11.09 1.25 -7.56
N PRO A 167 -11.51 0.57 -8.63
CA PRO A 167 -11.16 -0.84 -8.88
C PRO A 167 -9.75 -0.98 -9.49
N LEU A 168 -8.73 -0.46 -8.81
CA LEU A 168 -7.36 -0.39 -9.30
C LEU A 168 -6.58 -1.70 -9.16
N ASN A 169 -7.12 -2.68 -8.44
CA ASN A 169 -6.49 -3.98 -8.15
C ASN A 169 -5.17 -3.83 -7.39
N ASP A 170 -4.01 -4.22 -8.02
CA ASP A 170 -2.69 -4.08 -7.39
C ASP A 170 -2.02 -2.74 -7.72
N PHE A 171 -2.59 -1.96 -8.64
CA PHE A 171 -2.10 -0.62 -8.98
C PHE A 171 -2.46 0.42 -7.92
N ASP A 172 -3.38 0.12 -7.00
CA ASP A 172 -3.63 0.93 -5.82
C ASP A 172 -2.34 1.17 -5.02
N ASN A 173 -1.48 0.16 -4.90
CA ASN A 173 -0.18 0.25 -4.22
C ASN A 173 0.77 1.29 -4.85
N LEU A 174 0.64 1.53 -6.14
CA LEU A 174 1.46 2.50 -6.87
C LEU A 174 0.83 3.90 -6.83
N ILE A 175 -0.48 3.97 -7.01
CA ILE A 175 -1.22 5.22 -7.18
C ILE A 175 -1.42 5.94 -5.85
N ILE A 176 -1.80 5.22 -4.79
CA ILE A 176 -2.08 5.84 -3.48
C ILE A 176 -0.90 6.66 -2.97
N PRO A 177 0.34 6.13 -2.83
CA PRO A 177 1.42 6.90 -2.24
C PRO A 177 1.84 8.09 -3.11
N GLY A 178 1.80 7.94 -4.43
CA GLY A 178 2.13 9.03 -5.36
C GLY A 178 1.10 10.16 -5.31
N VAL A 179 -0.18 9.84 -5.49
CA VAL A 179 -1.25 10.84 -5.55
C VAL A 179 -1.45 11.50 -4.18
N ILE A 180 -1.56 10.72 -3.11
CA ILE A 180 -1.78 11.26 -1.77
C ILE A 180 -0.59 12.12 -1.31
N GLY A 181 0.64 11.66 -1.56
CA GLY A 181 1.83 12.46 -1.27
C GLY A 181 1.86 13.76 -2.05
N THR A 182 1.48 13.74 -3.34
CA THR A 182 1.38 14.95 -4.17
C THR A 182 0.31 15.91 -3.64
N VAL A 183 -0.88 15.43 -3.30
CA VAL A 183 -1.95 16.22 -2.70
C VAL A 183 -1.48 16.87 -1.40
N PHE A 184 -0.81 16.11 -0.52
CA PHE A 184 -0.25 16.62 0.71
C PHE A 184 0.79 17.72 0.45
N PHE A 185 1.70 17.50 -0.50
CA PHE A 185 2.73 18.48 -0.87
C PHE A 185 2.13 19.82 -1.25
N TYR A 186 1.13 19.83 -2.12
CA TYR A 186 0.51 21.10 -2.56
C TYR A 186 -0.27 21.79 -1.43
N ILE A 187 -1.03 21.04 -0.62
CA ILE A 187 -1.86 21.63 0.44
C ILE A 187 -1.00 22.14 1.61
N SER A 188 0.12 21.47 1.91
CA SER A 188 1.00 21.89 3.01
C SER A 188 1.87 23.10 2.69
N ASN A 189 1.95 23.50 1.41
CA ASN A 189 2.69 24.67 0.96
C ASN A 189 1.79 25.90 0.68
N ILE A 190 0.48 25.79 0.92
CA ILE A 190 -0.48 26.90 0.90
C ILE A 190 -0.58 27.49 2.31
#